data_6162cffc09d0e3ac218770619815317a
#
_entry.id   6162cffc09d0e3ac218770619815317a
#
_cell.length_a   1.000
_cell.length_b   1.000
_cell.length_c   1.000
_cell.angle_alpha   90.00
_cell.angle_beta   90.00
_cell.angle_gamma   90.00
#
_symmetry.space_group_name_H-M   'P 1'
#
loop_
_entity.id
_entity.type
_entity.pdbx_description
1 polymer ?
#
loop_
_entity_poly.entity_id
_entity_poly.type
_entity_poly.pdbx_seq_one_letter_code
_entity_poly.pdbx_strand_id
1 'polypeptide(L)'
;LSVIGIFPLSMSHRKWNIRRKPKKNNLKRLISKLTLGILSVLVVGFLVSGINQIFFNSGIDAEYPDLSTLITKTKYEKKTGHKIQVEIRNGCGIPNLARMYTDFLRDEGLDVLDSKNADHFNYLETKILHHRGDINRALVLADILKIDKSNIIDDKNENLFYDLTLIIGKNYMDLLSYRDAVLFQPPY
;
A
#
# COMPACT_ATOMS: atom_id res chain seq x y z
N LEU A 1 32.92 -91.32 -85.74
CA LEU A 1 33.35 -89.98 -86.18
C LEU A 1 32.84 -88.96 -85.15
N SER A 2 33.77 -88.51 -84.42
CA SER A 2 33.59 -87.61 -83.27
C SER A 2 33.76 -86.16 -83.70
N VAL A 3 32.94 -85.29 -83.21
CA VAL A 3 33.19 -83.84 -83.27
C VAL A 3 33.14 -83.31 -81.87
N ILE A 4 34.26 -82.83 -81.46
CA ILE A 4 34.50 -82.19 -80.17
C ILE A 4 34.00 -80.76 -80.28
N GLY A 5 33.02 -80.35 -79.46
CA GLY A 5 32.59 -78.97 -79.32
C GLY A 5 33.31 -78.26 -78.14
N ILE A 6 34.04 -77.23 -78.52
CA ILE A 6 34.81 -76.38 -77.57
C ILE A 6 33.85 -75.29 -77.02
N PHE A 7 33.62 -75.31 -75.70
CA PHE A 7 32.88 -74.21 -75.00
C PHE A 7 33.83 -73.12 -74.61
N PRO A 8 33.57 -71.84 -74.86
CA PRO A 8 34.35 -70.77 -74.31
C PRO A 8 33.88 -70.40 -72.89
N LEU A 9 34.80 -70.40 -71.97
CA LEU A 9 34.60 -69.89 -70.58
C LEU A 9 34.39 -68.39 -70.62
N SER A 10 33.17 -67.98 -70.35
CA SER A 10 32.86 -66.53 -70.06
C SER A 10 33.29 -66.18 -68.69
N MET A 11 34.37 -65.38 -68.52
CA MET A 11 34.74 -64.74 -67.25
C MET A 11 33.82 -63.59 -66.95
N SER A 12 32.90 -63.82 -66.05
CA SER A 12 32.06 -62.77 -65.45
C SER A 12 32.90 -61.87 -64.53
N HIS A 13 33.26 -60.68 -65.01
CA HIS A 13 33.86 -59.62 -64.15
C HIS A 13 32.83 -59.10 -63.14
N ARG A 14 32.81 -59.62 -61.92
CA ARG A 14 32.07 -59.03 -60.83
C ARG A 14 32.70 -57.65 -60.47
N LYS A 15 32.07 -56.57 -60.92
CA LYS A 15 32.42 -55.23 -60.45
C LYS A 15 32.08 -55.12 -58.95
N TRP A 16 33.11 -55.07 -58.10
CA TRP A 16 32.96 -54.79 -56.72
C TRP A 16 32.54 -53.32 -56.57
N ASN A 17 31.28 -53.10 -56.25
CA ASN A 17 30.77 -51.78 -55.87
C ASN A 17 31.22 -51.45 -54.40
N ILE A 18 32.36 -50.83 -54.27
CA ILE A 18 32.85 -50.28 -52.98
C ILE A 18 31.93 -49.14 -52.63
N ARG A 19 30.89 -49.40 -51.84
CA ARG A 19 30.05 -48.35 -51.22
C ARG A 19 30.96 -47.57 -50.29
N ARG A 20 31.46 -46.41 -50.70
CA ARG A 20 32.14 -45.43 -49.84
C ARG A 20 31.13 -44.99 -48.79
N LYS A 21 31.38 -45.32 -47.52
CA LYS A 21 30.56 -44.82 -46.41
C LYS A 21 30.61 -43.29 -46.46
N PRO A 22 29.46 -42.62 -46.36
CA PRO A 22 29.42 -41.17 -46.39
C PRO A 22 30.25 -40.63 -45.20
N LYS A 23 31.19 -39.74 -45.50
CA LYS A 23 32.07 -39.08 -44.52
C LYS A 23 31.13 -38.31 -43.57
N LYS A 24 30.93 -38.83 -42.38
CA LYS A 24 30.05 -38.24 -41.35
C LYS A 24 30.45 -36.80 -41.21
N ASN A 25 29.51 -35.85 -41.52
CA ASN A 25 29.78 -34.42 -41.48
C ASN A 25 30.04 -33.97 -40.03
N ASN A 26 31.26 -34.15 -39.57
CA ASN A 26 31.73 -33.74 -38.24
C ASN A 26 31.52 -32.23 -38.03
N LEU A 27 31.59 -31.46 -39.14
CA LEU A 27 31.34 -30.02 -39.14
C LEU A 27 29.91 -29.66 -38.67
N LYS A 28 28.86 -30.36 -39.16
CA LYS A 28 27.49 -30.12 -38.74
C LYS A 28 27.28 -30.43 -37.24
N ARG A 29 27.93 -31.48 -36.73
CA ARG A 29 27.91 -31.84 -35.31
C ARG A 29 28.69 -30.84 -34.46
N LEU A 30 29.78 -30.27 -34.98
CA LEU A 30 30.56 -29.26 -34.30
C LEU A 30 29.76 -27.93 -34.19
N ILE A 31 29.13 -27.54 -35.31
CA ILE A 31 28.26 -26.34 -35.33
C ILE A 31 27.07 -26.50 -34.38
N SER A 32 26.39 -27.64 -34.37
CA SER A 32 25.24 -27.87 -33.50
C SER A 32 25.64 -27.86 -31.99
N LYS A 33 26.83 -28.35 -31.65
CA LYS A 33 27.36 -28.28 -30.28
C LYS A 33 27.72 -26.84 -29.89
N LEU A 34 28.33 -26.09 -30.82
CA LEU A 34 28.65 -24.68 -30.61
C LEU A 34 27.38 -23.82 -30.42
N THR A 35 26.37 -24.02 -31.28
CA THR A 35 25.09 -23.29 -31.15
C THR A 35 24.37 -23.63 -29.85
N LEU A 36 24.37 -24.90 -29.42
CA LEU A 36 23.81 -25.34 -28.17
C LEU A 36 24.56 -24.73 -26.97
N GLY A 37 25.89 -24.65 -27.04
CA GLY A 37 26.72 -24.01 -26.00
C GLY A 37 26.43 -22.51 -25.86
N ILE A 38 26.36 -21.80 -26.98
CA ILE A 38 26.05 -20.36 -26.99
C ILE A 38 24.63 -20.12 -26.42
N LEU A 39 23.64 -20.93 -26.84
CA LEU A 39 22.28 -20.82 -26.33
C LEU A 39 22.21 -21.07 -24.81
N SER A 40 22.95 -22.08 -24.32
CA SER A 40 23.03 -22.37 -22.88
C SER A 40 23.61 -21.18 -22.09
N VAL A 41 24.67 -20.54 -22.58
CA VAL A 41 25.27 -19.36 -21.93
C VAL A 41 24.28 -18.19 -21.90
N LEU A 42 23.55 -17.96 -23.00
CA LEU A 42 22.53 -16.90 -23.05
C LEU A 42 21.38 -17.17 -22.06
N VAL A 43 20.91 -18.41 -21.93
CA VAL A 43 19.85 -18.77 -20.98
C VAL A 43 20.33 -18.57 -19.54
N VAL A 44 21.55 -19.02 -19.22
CA VAL A 44 22.13 -18.82 -17.87
C VAL A 44 22.33 -17.34 -17.59
N GLY A 45 22.83 -16.56 -18.54
CA GLY A 45 23.00 -15.11 -18.40
C GLY A 45 21.65 -14.42 -18.15
N PHE A 46 20.59 -14.82 -18.85
CA PHE A 46 19.25 -14.27 -18.65
C PHE A 46 18.68 -14.64 -17.27
N LEU A 47 18.88 -15.90 -16.84
CA LEU A 47 18.43 -16.31 -15.49
C LEU A 47 19.19 -15.58 -14.39
N VAL A 48 20.50 -15.43 -14.51
CA VAL A 48 21.32 -14.68 -13.54
C VAL A 48 20.91 -13.20 -13.53
N SER A 49 20.66 -12.60 -14.69
CA SER A 49 20.17 -11.21 -14.79
C SER A 49 18.79 -11.05 -14.16
N GLY A 50 17.85 -12.00 -14.40
CA GLY A 50 16.53 -11.99 -13.80
C GLY A 50 16.57 -12.16 -12.27
N ILE A 51 17.40 -13.08 -11.79
CA ILE A 51 17.61 -13.29 -10.35
C ILE A 51 18.22 -12.04 -9.71
N ASN A 52 19.23 -11.45 -10.37
CA ASN A 52 19.86 -10.23 -9.88
C ASN A 52 18.85 -9.06 -9.81
N GLN A 53 17.97 -8.95 -10.81
CA GLN A 53 16.91 -7.94 -10.84
C GLN A 53 15.86 -8.17 -9.75
N ILE A 54 15.52 -9.44 -9.46
CA ILE A 54 14.53 -9.77 -8.41
C ILE A 54 15.14 -9.67 -7.01
N PHE A 55 16.39 -10.08 -6.80
CA PHE A 55 16.99 -10.14 -5.46
C PHE A 55 17.83 -8.92 -5.08
N PHE A 56 18.41 -8.20 -6.04
CA PHE A 56 19.26 -7.04 -5.75
C PHE A 56 18.64 -5.71 -6.20
N ASN A 57 17.67 -5.72 -7.13
CA ASN A 57 16.95 -4.52 -7.53
C ASN A 57 15.49 -4.49 -7.01
N SER A 58 15.09 -5.48 -6.21
CA SER A 58 13.94 -5.35 -5.30
C SER A 58 14.34 -4.70 -3.96
N GLY A 59 15.44 -3.95 -3.90
CA GLY A 59 15.39 -2.64 -3.28
C GLY A 59 14.38 -1.82 -4.08
N ILE A 60 13.10 -2.14 -3.95
CA ILE A 60 12.09 -1.12 -3.88
C ILE A 60 12.45 -0.43 -2.56
N ASP A 61 13.36 0.52 -2.63
CA ASP A 61 13.25 1.74 -1.88
C ASP A 61 11.99 2.42 -2.46
N ALA A 62 10.84 1.76 -2.36
CA ALA A 62 9.62 2.43 -2.11
C ALA A 62 9.94 3.15 -0.80
N GLU A 63 10.51 4.34 -0.91
CA GLU A 63 10.45 5.37 0.09
C GLU A 63 8.93 5.52 0.31
N TYR A 64 8.38 4.56 1.09
CA TYR A 64 7.05 4.74 1.65
C TYR A 64 7.19 6.05 2.40
N PRO A 65 6.49 7.11 1.98
CA PRO A 65 6.55 8.36 2.72
C PRO A 65 6.32 7.93 4.16
N ASP A 66 7.27 8.24 5.03
CA ASP A 66 7.20 7.84 6.43
C ASP A 66 5.80 8.20 6.90
N LEU A 67 4.96 7.20 7.17
CA LEU A 67 3.58 7.40 7.60
C LEU A 67 3.53 8.35 8.80
N SER A 68 4.63 8.46 9.55
CA SER A 68 4.78 9.43 10.61
C SER A 68 4.78 10.89 10.11
N THR A 69 5.17 11.13 8.84
CA THR A 69 5.13 12.48 8.24
C THR A 69 3.75 12.83 7.69
N LEU A 70 2.93 11.81 7.37
CA LEU A 70 1.55 12.01 6.91
C LEU A 70 0.56 12.22 8.07
N ILE A 71 0.94 11.82 9.29
CA ILE A 71 0.12 12.03 10.48
C ILE A 71 0.50 13.38 11.08
N THR A 72 -0.36 14.36 10.92
CA THR A 72 -0.19 15.67 11.56
C THR A 72 -0.27 15.49 13.07
N LYS A 73 0.90 15.56 13.74
CA LYS A 73 0.95 15.52 15.20
C LYS A 73 0.61 16.88 15.77
N THR A 74 -0.36 16.93 16.69
CA THR A 74 -0.67 18.15 17.42
C THR A 74 0.51 18.63 18.28
N LYS A 75 0.51 19.90 18.68
CA LYS A 75 1.52 20.42 19.62
C LYS A 75 1.52 19.64 20.93
N TYR A 76 0.34 19.17 21.35
CA TYR A 76 0.19 18.35 22.55
C TYR A 76 0.85 16.98 22.36
N GLU A 77 0.56 16.29 21.25
CA GLU A 77 1.16 14.97 20.96
C GLU A 77 2.69 15.04 20.84
N LYS A 78 3.22 16.10 20.20
CA LYS A 78 4.68 16.33 20.10
C LYS A 78 5.33 16.49 21.48
N LYS A 79 4.64 17.11 22.44
CA LYS A 79 5.15 17.36 23.79
C LYS A 79 5.00 16.18 24.73
N THR A 80 3.89 15.44 24.62
CA THR A 80 3.51 14.38 25.58
C THR A 80 3.70 12.96 25.06
N GLY A 81 3.83 12.78 23.73
CA GLY A 81 3.86 11.47 23.08
C GLY A 81 2.51 10.76 23.01
N HIS A 82 1.43 11.38 23.49
CA HIS A 82 0.08 10.78 23.53
C HIS A 82 -0.90 11.57 22.69
N LYS A 83 -1.78 10.87 21.95
CA LYS A 83 -2.91 11.47 21.25
C LYS A 83 -4.03 11.80 22.23
N ILE A 84 -4.78 12.85 21.90
CA ILE A 84 -6.00 13.21 22.62
C ILE A 84 -7.14 12.37 22.03
N GLN A 85 -7.81 11.60 22.87
CA GLN A 85 -8.92 10.74 22.49
C GLN A 85 -10.26 11.48 22.62
N VAL A 86 -11.02 11.54 21.52
CA VAL A 86 -12.24 12.34 21.45
C VAL A 86 -13.43 11.50 21.00
N GLU A 87 -14.56 11.68 21.64
CA GLU A 87 -15.88 11.29 21.16
C GLU A 87 -16.59 12.52 20.59
N ILE A 88 -17.27 12.39 19.42
CA ILE A 88 -18.04 13.47 18.83
C ILE A 88 -19.53 13.16 18.90
N ARG A 89 -20.33 14.11 19.39
CA ARG A 89 -21.77 13.99 19.44
C ARG A 89 -22.45 15.12 18.66
N ASN A 90 -23.34 14.73 17.75
CA ASN A 90 -24.19 15.67 17.04
C ASN A 90 -25.35 16.09 17.93
N GLY A 91 -25.28 17.28 18.50
CA GLY A 91 -26.31 17.85 19.38
C GLY A 91 -27.27 18.82 18.69
N CYS A 92 -27.12 19.07 17.38
CA CYS A 92 -28.04 19.94 16.61
C CYS A 92 -28.88 19.19 15.58
N GLY A 93 -28.61 17.90 15.33
CA GLY A 93 -29.40 17.06 14.42
C GLY A 93 -29.09 17.27 12.93
N ILE A 94 -28.06 18.02 12.57
CA ILE A 94 -27.68 18.22 11.17
C ILE A 94 -27.01 16.95 10.62
N PRO A 95 -27.52 16.38 9.51
CA PRO A 95 -26.93 15.17 8.92
C PRO A 95 -25.46 15.35 8.57
N ASN A 96 -24.66 14.31 8.79
CA ASN A 96 -23.23 14.25 8.48
C ASN A 96 -22.32 15.24 9.23
N LEU A 97 -22.83 16.11 10.08
CA LEU A 97 -22.04 17.12 10.78
C LEU A 97 -20.98 16.50 11.68
N ALA A 98 -21.35 15.49 12.48
CA ALA A 98 -20.40 14.81 13.35
C ALA A 98 -19.31 14.07 12.54
N ARG A 99 -19.67 13.48 11.39
CA ARG A 99 -18.70 12.85 10.49
C ARG A 99 -17.72 13.86 9.92
N MET A 100 -18.21 15.00 9.43
CA MET A 100 -17.37 16.06 8.90
C MET A 100 -16.34 16.54 9.94
N TYR A 101 -16.76 16.76 11.19
CA TYR A 101 -15.85 17.11 12.27
C TYR A 101 -14.92 15.94 12.66
N THR A 102 -15.35 14.69 12.49
CA THR A 102 -14.47 13.53 12.68
C THR A 102 -13.30 13.56 11.72
N ASP A 103 -13.57 13.75 10.45
CA ASP A 103 -12.54 13.78 9.40
C ASP A 103 -11.61 14.98 9.61
N PHE A 104 -12.15 16.16 9.91
CA PHE A 104 -11.39 17.37 10.21
C PHE A 104 -10.48 17.19 11.44
N LEU A 105 -10.99 16.69 12.56
CA LEU A 105 -10.21 16.54 13.79
C LEU A 105 -9.14 15.44 13.70
N ARG A 106 -9.38 14.40 12.88
CA ARG A 106 -8.36 13.39 12.58
C ARG A 106 -7.21 13.97 11.78
N ASP A 107 -7.50 14.86 10.82
CA ASP A 107 -6.46 15.59 10.08
C ASP A 107 -5.64 16.51 10.99
N GLU A 108 -6.30 17.14 11.97
CA GLU A 108 -5.63 17.92 13.01
C GLU A 108 -4.82 17.08 14.02
N GLY A 109 -4.78 15.73 13.82
CA GLY A 109 -3.97 14.80 14.60
C GLY A 109 -4.61 14.31 15.90
N LEU A 110 -5.92 14.50 16.08
CA LEU A 110 -6.67 13.96 17.21
C LEU A 110 -7.12 12.52 16.92
N ASP A 111 -7.29 11.73 17.97
CA ASP A 111 -7.78 10.34 17.87
C ASP A 111 -9.30 10.32 18.13
N VAL A 112 -10.10 10.44 17.09
CA VAL A 112 -11.54 10.36 17.20
C VAL A 112 -11.97 8.90 17.24
N LEU A 113 -12.39 8.44 18.43
CA LEU A 113 -12.75 7.04 18.67
C LEU A 113 -14.19 6.72 18.25
N ASP A 114 -15.12 7.65 18.47
CA ASP A 114 -16.54 7.45 18.17
C ASP A 114 -17.19 8.75 17.69
N SER A 115 -18.24 8.60 16.87
CA SER A 115 -18.99 9.70 16.30
C SER A 115 -20.47 9.29 16.18
N LYS A 116 -21.34 9.93 16.96
CA LYS A 116 -22.76 9.59 17.06
C LYS A 116 -23.65 10.79 17.30
N ASN A 117 -24.96 10.56 17.34
CA ASN A 117 -25.91 11.57 17.79
C ASN A 117 -25.81 11.76 19.31
N ALA A 118 -26.06 12.97 19.78
CA ALA A 118 -26.25 13.24 21.20
C ALA A 118 -27.59 12.63 21.66
N ASP A 119 -27.84 12.65 22.98
CA ASP A 119 -29.08 12.20 23.61
C ASP A 119 -30.30 12.99 23.13
N HIS A 120 -30.11 14.24 22.73
CA HIS A 120 -31.10 15.10 22.09
C HIS A 120 -30.47 16.12 21.14
N PHE A 121 -31.28 16.79 20.30
CA PHE A 121 -30.78 17.76 19.31
C PHE A 121 -31.07 19.23 19.73
N ASN A 122 -31.16 19.49 21.02
CA ASN A 122 -31.46 20.82 21.54
C ASN A 122 -30.29 21.54 22.19
N TYR A 123 -29.05 21.09 21.89
CA TYR A 123 -27.84 21.80 22.32
C TYR A 123 -27.73 23.11 21.55
N LEU A 124 -27.85 24.25 22.24
CA LEU A 124 -27.76 25.58 21.64
C LEU A 124 -26.32 25.90 21.27
N GLU A 125 -25.39 25.53 22.14
CA GLU A 125 -23.96 25.83 22.00
C GLU A 125 -23.12 24.57 21.90
N THR A 126 -22.03 24.66 21.17
CA THR A 126 -21.00 23.63 21.09
C THR A 126 -20.21 23.61 22.38
N LYS A 127 -20.01 22.41 22.96
CA LYS A 127 -19.37 22.21 24.27
C LYS A 127 -18.33 21.10 24.21
N ILE A 128 -17.32 21.24 25.04
CA ILE A 128 -16.30 20.22 25.27
C ILE A 128 -16.47 19.71 26.70
N LEU A 129 -16.76 18.42 26.85
CA LEU A 129 -16.77 17.77 28.15
C LEU A 129 -15.38 17.16 28.38
N HIS A 130 -14.74 17.50 29.49
CA HIS A 130 -13.47 16.94 29.89
C HIS A 130 -13.68 15.83 30.90
N HIS A 131 -13.32 14.59 30.53
CA HIS A 131 -13.60 13.41 31.36
C HIS A 131 -12.35 12.93 32.10
N ARG A 132 -11.18 12.94 31.44
CA ARG A 132 -9.97 12.34 32.01
C ARG A 132 -8.69 13.00 31.50
N GLY A 133 -7.63 12.78 32.26
CA GLY A 133 -6.31 13.31 31.94
C GLY A 133 -6.15 14.78 32.27
N ASP A 134 -5.20 15.43 31.59
CA ASP A 134 -4.87 16.85 31.79
C ASP A 134 -5.89 17.74 31.07
N ILE A 135 -6.39 18.78 31.77
CA ILE A 135 -7.29 19.81 31.20
C ILE A 135 -6.69 20.48 29.95
N ASN A 136 -5.37 20.49 29.80
CA ASN A 136 -4.71 20.98 28.59
C ASN A 136 -5.16 20.25 27.31
N ARG A 137 -5.67 19.02 27.41
CA ARG A 137 -6.28 18.30 26.30
C ARG A 137 -7.51 19.02 25.76
N ALA A 138 -8.38 19.46 26.66
CA ALA A 138 -9.58 20.22 26.31
C ALA A 138 -9.23 21.61 25.75
N LEU A 139 -8.17 22.26 26.28
CA LEU A 139 -7.70 23.53 25.75
C LEU A 139 -7.17 23.39 24.32
N VAL A 140 -6.44 22.31 24.01
CA VAL A 140 -5.96 22.04 22.65
C VAL A 140 -7.15 21.85 21.70
N LEU A 141 -8.18 21.09 22.09
CA LEU A 141 -9.38 20.90 21.28
C LEU A 141 -10.12 22.23 21.08
N ALA A 142 -10.25 23.06 22.13
CA ALA A 142 -10.86 24.38 22.03
C ALA A 142 -10.10 25.31 21.08
N ASP A 143 -8.77 25.29 21.11
CA ASP A 143 -7.90 26.07 20.21
C ASP A 143 -8.07 25.61 18.74
N ILE A 144 -8.16 24.30 18.48
CA ILE A 144 -8.40 23.74 17.14
C ILE A 144 -9.80 24.16 16.62
N LEU A 145 -10.80 24.05 17.48
CA LEU A 145 -12.18 24.42 17.13
C LEU A 145 -12.39 25.94 17.12
N LYS A 146 -11.43 26.72 17.65
CA LYS A 146 -11.51 28.18 17.79
C LYS A 146 -12.75 28.61 18.59
N ILE A 147 -13.07 27.87 19.67
CA ILE A 147 -14.16 28.17 20.59
C ILE A 147 -13.63 28.72 21.91
N ASP A 148 -14.51 29.42 22.64
CA ASP A 148 -14.16 30.00 23.93
C ASP A 148 -13.92 28.89 24.97
N LYS A 149 -12.97 29.11 25.86
CA LYS A 149 -12.64 28.19 26.96
C LYS A 149 -13.78 28.04 27.98
N SER A 150 -14.71 28.99 28.04
CA SER A 150 -15.93 28.90 28.87
C SER A 150 -16.86 27.75 28.43
N ASN A 151 -16.69 27.26 27.21
CA ASN A 151 -17.45 26.12 26.68
C ASN A 151 -16.85 24.76 27.09
N ILE A 152 -15.75 24.77 27.86
CA ILE A 152 -15.18 23.55 28.45
C ILE A 152 -15.87 23.28 29.78
N ILE A 153 -16.44 22.10 29.92
CA ILE A 153 -17.11 21.63 31.13
C ILE A 153 -16.27 20.49 31.71
N ASP A 154 -15.88 20.60 32.96
CA ASP A 154 -15.18 19.53 33.68
C ASP A 154 -16.21 18.48 34.15
N ASP A 155 -16.32 17.38 33.43
CA ASP A 155 -17.23 16.25 33.67
C ASP A 155 -16.42 14.98 33.87
N LYS A 156 -15.66 14.95 34.98
CA LYS A 156 -14.72 13.85 35.25
C LYS A 156 -15.39 12.51 35.38
N ASN A 157 -15.01 11.60 34.48
CA ASN A 157 -15.46 10.22 34.46
C ASN A 157 -14.36 9.30 33.94
N GLU A 158 -13.59 8.72 34.84
CA GLU A 158 -12.47 7.83 34.48
C GLU A 158 -12.90 6.49 33.91
N ASN A 159 -14.20 6.16 33.94
CA ASN A 159 -14.73 4.91 33.34
C ASN A 159 -14.90 5.03 31.82
N LEU A 160 -14.78 6.23 31.25
CA LEU A 160 -14.85 6.45 29.81
C LEU A 160 -13.50 6.11 29.16
N PHE A 161 -13.54 5.63 27.91
CA PHE A 161 -12.34 5.26 27.15
C PHE A 161 -11.73 6.47 26.41
N TYR A 162 -12.42 7.59 26.32
CA TYR A 162 -12.00 8.83 25.68
C TYR A 162 -11.74 9.94 26.72
N ASP A 163 -10.88 10.86 26.34
CA ASP A 163 -10.49 11.96 27.21
C ASP A 163 -11.55 13.07 27.22
N LEU A 164 -12.15 13.31 26.04
CA LEU A 164 -13.03 14.43 25.78
C LEU A 164 -14.27 13.96 25.00
N THR A 165 -15.40 14.64 25.25
CA THR A 165 -16.56 14.59 24.34
C THR A 165 -16.79 15.97 23.74
N LEU A 166 -16.82 16.08 22.43
CA LEU A 166 -17.27 17.25 21.69
C LEU A 166 -18.77 17.12 21.40
N ILE A 167 -19.60 18.00 21.93
CA ILE A 167 -21.02 18.10 21.58
C ILE A 167 -21.20 19.31 20.66
N ILE A 168 -21.59 19.07 19.41
CA ILE A 168 -21.78 20.13 18.41
C ILE A 168 -23.20 20.67 18.55
N GLY A 169 -23.31 21.94 18.90
CA GLY A 169 -24.56 22.65 19.09
C GLY A 169 -25.11 23.32 17.83
N LYS A 170 -26.25 24.01 17.99
CA LYS A 170 -26.92 24.76 16.90
C LYS A 170 -26.12 25.94 16.38
N ASN A 171 -25.16 26.45 17.16
CA ASN A 171 -24.23 27.50 16.78
C ASN A 171 -23.09 27.03 15.89
N TYR A 172 -23.14 25.81 15.36
CA TYR A 172 -22.06 25.20 14.57
C TYR A 172 -21.60 26.05 13.38
N MET A 173 -22.52 26.82 12.76
CA MET A 173 -22.18 27.73 11.65
C MET A 173 -21.36 28.95 12.08
N ASP A 174 -21.47 29.35 13.36
CA ASP A 174 -20.75 30.48 13.93
C ASP A 174 -19.31 30.11 14.34
N LEU A 175 -19.02 28.80 14.37
CA LEU A 175 -17.68 28.31 14.68
C LEU A 175 -16.71 28.63 13.54
N LEU A 176 -15.60 29.26 13.85
CA LEU A 176 -14.56 29.55 12.86
C LEU A 176 -14.01 28.25 12.22
N SER A 177 -13.93 27.18 13.01
CA SER A 177 -13.53 25.83 12.54
C SER A 177 -14.52 25.20 11.56
N TYR A 178 -15.81 25.63 11.54
CA TYR A 178 -16.79 25.10 10.60
C TYR A 178 -16.39 25.32 9.14
N ARG A 179 -15.85 26.51 8.84
CA ARG A 179 -15.37 26.82 7.48
C ARG A 179 -14.22 25.93 7.08
N ASP A 180 -13.28 25.68 7.99
CA ASP A 180 -12.15 24.82 7.77
C ASP A 180 -12.61 23.35 7.56
N ALA A 181 -13.53 22.88 8.40
CA ALA A 181 -14.11 21.54 8.32
C ALA A 181 -14.93 21.29 7.03
N VAL A 182 -15.65 22.30 6.52
CA VAL A 182 -16.40 22.20 5.25
C VAL A 182 -15.47 22.13 4.05
N LEU A 183 -14.34 22.85 4.10
CA LEU A 183 -13.34 22.84 3.03
C LEU A 183 -12.49 21.58 3.05
N PHE A 184 -12.42 20.91 4.19
CA PHE A 184 -11.73 19.65 4.34
C PHE A 184 -12.56 18.54 3.66
N GLN A 185 -12.16 18.13 2.46
CA GLN A 185 -12.66 16.94 1.80
C GLN A 185 -11.57 15.87 1.88
N PRO A 186 -11.80 14.78 2.63
CA PRO A 186 -10.84 13.71 2.66
C PRO A 186 -10.61 13.20 1.24
N PRO A 187 -9.37 12.88 0.85
CA PRO A 187 -9.09 12.28 -0.44
C PRO A 187 -9.85 10.94 -0.53
N TYR A 188 -10.65 10.78 -1.56
CA TYR A 188 -11.37 9.54 -1.86
C TYR A 188 -10.42 8.45 -2.29
#